data_a1e3e8876dac15f9d98d54adccbd7317
#
_entry.id   a1e3e8876dac15f9d98d54adccbd7317
#
_cell.length_a   1.000
_cell.length_b   1.000
_cell.length_c   1.000
_cell.angle_alpha   90.00
_cell.angle_beta   90.00
_cell.angle_gamma   90.00
#
_symmetry.space_group_name_H-M   'P 1'
#
loop_
_entity.id
_entity.type
_entity.pdbx_description
1 polymer ?
#
loop_
_entity_poly.entity_id
_entity_poly.type
_entity_poly.pdbx_seq_one_letter_code
_entity_poly.pdbx_strand_id
1 'polypeptide(L)'
;FGTSILAGALTLGLMTLPVVISTAEEAILTVPQEFRVVSFSLGASRWQTIRHQVLPHALPGIITGIILGLGRAAGETAPILFTVAAFYLPELPKSIFDQTMALPYHLYVIATQVPGMPLSIQYGTALVLLFIVLSFTLVATVIRTVMRRRREW
;
A
#
# COMPACT_ATOMS: atom_id res chain seq x y z
N PHE A 1 -20.66 -12.96 -7.82
CA PHE A 1 -19.45 -12.76 -7.00
C PHE A 1 -19.91 -12.36 -5.61
N GLY A 2 -19.69 -13.22 -4.62
CA GLY A 2 -19.95 -12.92 -3.21
C GLY A 2 -18.77 -12.18 -2.56
N THR A 3 -18.79 -12.05 -1.22
CA THR A 3 -17.64 -11.60 -0.43
C THR A 3 -16.46 -12.57 -0.60
N SER A 4 -15.33 -12.07 -1.10
CA SER A 4 -14.18 -12.89 -1.47
C SER A 4 -12.87 -12.10 -1.37
N ILE A 5 -11.76 -12.79 -1.21
CA ILE A 5 -10.42 -12.19 -1.22
C ILE A 5 -10.20 -11.39 -2.51
N LEU A 6 -10.64 -11.91 -3.64
CA LEU A 6 -10.53 -11.22 -4.94
C LEU A 6 -11.28 -9.88 -4.94
N ALA A 7 -12.52 -9.86 -4.44
CA ALA A 7 -13.32 -8.62 -4.37
C ALA A 7 -12.66 -7.59 -3.45
N GLY A 8 -12.16 -8.03 -2.28
CA GLY A 8 -11.42 -7.17 -1.36
C GLY A 8 -10.12 -6.61 -1.95
N ALA A 9 -9.34 -7.47 -2.62
CA ALA A 9 -8.10 -7.07 -3.26
C ALA A 9 -8.32 -6.04 -4.38
N LEU A 10 -9.35 -6.24 -5.23
CA LEU A 10 -9.70 -5.28 -6.28
C LEU A 10 -10.17 -3.95 -5.69
N THR A 11 -10.99 -3.98 -4.65
CA THR A 11 -11.48 -2.74 -4.01
C THR A 11 -10.36 -1.95 -3.36
N LEU A 12 -9.49 -2.60 -2.58
CA LEU A 12 -8.32 -1.97 -1.98
C LEU A 12 -7.34 -1.47 -3.03
N GLY A 13 -7.13 -2.25 -4.10
CA GLY A 13 -6.29 -1.85 -5.23
C GLY A 13 -6.80 -0.57 -5.89
N LEU A 14 -8.09 -0.51 -6.22
CA LEU A 14 -8.70 0.69 -6.81
C LEU A 14 -8.64 1.90 -5.88
N MET A 15 -8.80 1.71 -4.57
CA MET A 15 -8.69 2.80 -3.59
C MET A 15 -7.27 3.35 -3.44
N THR A 16 -6.26 2.50 -3.55
CA THR A 16 -4.86 2.93 -3.44
C THR A 16 -4.29 3.48 -4.74
N LEU A 17 -4.90 3.17 -5.86
CA LEU A 17 -4.44 3.55 -7.20
C LEU A 17 -4.25 5.07 -7.38
N PRO A 18 -5.17 5.96 -6.95
CA PRO A 18 -4.97 7.40 -7.08
C PRO A 18 -3.71 7.89 -6.35
N VAL A 19 -3.45 7.37 -5.15
CA VAL A 19 -2.26 7.74 -4.36
C VAL A 19 -0.99 7.32 -5.08
N VAL A 20 -0.95 6.10 -5.62
CA VAL A 20 0.21 5.58 -6.36
C VAL A 20 0.43 6.38 -7.65
N ILE A 21 -0.64 6.71 -8.37
CA ILE A 21 -0.55 7.50 -9.61
C ILE A 21 0.02 8.89 -9.31
N SER A 22 -0.57 9.62 -8.35
CA SER A 22 -0.12 10.99 -8.03
C SER A 22 1.33 11.02 -7.57
N THR A 23 1.74 10.09 -6.70
CA THR A 23 3.12 10.03 -6.23
C THR A 23 4.10 9.59 -7.33
N ALA A 24 3.67 8.74 -8.26
CA ALA A 24 4.49 8.37 -9.42
C ALA A 24 4.65 9.54 -10.40
N GLU A 25 3.59 10.29 -10.64
CA GLU A 25 3.62 11.50 -11.46
C GLU A 25 4.59 12.54 -10.87
N GLU A 26 4.43 12.86 -9.58
CA GLU A 26 5.35 13.77 -8.88
C GLU A 26 6.81 13.29 -8.97
N ALA A 27 7.05 12.00 -8.76
CA ALA A 27 8.39 11.43 -8.85
C ALA A 27 9.01 11.57 -10.25
N ILE A 28 8.21 11.45 -11.30
CA ILE A 28 8.66 11.63 -12.69
C ILE A 28 8.92 13.11 -12.98
N LEU A 29 8.10 14.01 -12.44
CA LEU A 29 8.24 15.45 -12.63
C LEU A 29 9.43 16.04 -11.89
N THR A 30 9.83 15.45 -10.76
CA THR A 30 11.03 15.90 -10.00
C THR A 30 12.34 15.59 -10.69
N VAL A 31 12.37 14.73 -11.72
CA VAL A 31 13.59 14.45 -12.48
C VAL A 31 13.98 15.68 -13.30
N PRO A 32 15.19 16.28 -13.09
CA PRO A 32 15.63 17.48 -13.77
C PRO A 32 15.55 17.35 -15.30
N GLN A 33 15.11 18.42 -15.93
CA GLN A 33 14.96 18.44 -17.39
C GLN A 33 16.31 18.30 -18.13
N GLU A 34 17.40 18.68 -17.50
CA GLU A 34 18.75 18.56 -18.03
C GLU A 34 19.08 17.14 -18.47
N PHE A 35 18.70 16.14 -17.69
CA PHE A 35 18.88 14.72 -18.06
C PHE A 35 18.17 14.36 -19.36
N ARG A 36 17.01 14.97 -19.61
CA ARG A 36 16.22 14.73 -20.82
C ARG A 36 16.87 15.44 -22.02
N VAL A 37 17.29 16.69 -21.82
CA VAL A 37 17.95 17.50 -22.87
C VAL A 37 19.25 16.85 -23.31
N VAL A 38 20.12 16.48 -22.38
CA VAL A 38 21.38 15.78 -22.67
C VAL A 38 21.15 14.48 -23.42
N SER A 39 20.18 13.68 -23.00
CA SER A 39 19.85 12.43 -23.68
C SER A 39 19.39 12.65 -25.12
N PHE A 40 18.55 13.67 -25.36
CA PHE A 40 18.11 14.03 -26.73
C PHE A 40 19.26 14.56 -27.58
N SER A 41 20.17 15.35 -27.01
CA SER A 41 21.34 15.88 -27.71
C SER A 41 22.30 14.77 -28.19
N LEU A 42 22.30 13.64 -27.49
CA LEU A 42 23.03 12.42 -27.86
C LEU A 42 22.28 11.53 -28.88
N GLY A 43 21.13 12.03 -29.41
CA GLY A 43 20.33 11.30 -30.41
C GLY A 43 19.43 10.21 -29.86
N ALA A 44 19.21 10.13 -28.51
CA ALA A 44 18.31 9.15 -27.95
C ALA A 44 16.85 9.45 -28.30
N SER A 45 16.07 8.40 -28.57
CA SER A 45 14.63 8.52 -28.75
C SER A 45 13.92 8.84 -27.43
N ARG A 46 12.67 9.33 -27.48
CA ARG A 46 11.85 9.59 -26.28
C ARG A 46 11.75 8.37 -25.38
N TRP A 47 11.54 7.19 -25.94
CA TRP A 47 11.43 5.94 -25.18
C TRP A 47 12.75 5.56 -24.50
N GLN A 48 13.88 5.72 -25.20
CA GLN A 48 15.20 5.47 -24.62
C GLN A 48 15.50 6.42 -23.46
N THR A 49 15.18 7.72 -23.62
CA THR A 49 15.32 8.71 -22.56
C THR A 49 14.47 8.36 -21.33
N ILE A 50 13.20 8.00 -21.53
CA ILE A 50 12.32 7.61 -20.42
C ILE A 50 12.88 6.38 -19.71
N ARG A 51 13.22 5.32 -20.43
CA ARG A 51 13.61 4.04 -19.87
C ARG A 51 14.98 4.09 -19.17
N HIS A 52 15.94 4.84 -19.70
CA HIS A 52 17.32 4.81 -19.21
C HIS A 52 17.69 6.00 -18.32
N GLN A 53 16.97 7.12 -18.45
CA GLN A 53 17.25 8.32 -17.65
C GLN A 53 16.12 8.65 -16.68
N VAL A 54 14.89 8.82 -17.13
CA VAL A 54 13.80 9.31 -16.29
C VAL A 54 13.34 8.24 -15.29
N LEU A 55 13.03 7.06 -15.77
CA LEU A 55 12.45 6.00 -14.94
C LEU A 55 13.39 5.53 -13.81
N PRO A 56 14.69 5.30 -14.05
CA PRO A 56 15.59 4.91 -12.96
C PRO A 56 15.73 5.99 -11.87
N HIS A 57 15.67 7.27 -12.23
CA HIS A 57 15.74 8.37 -11.28
C HIS A 57 14.42 8.58 -10.52
N ALA A 58 13.27 8.33 -11.17
CA ALA A 58 11.95 8.41 -10.55
C ALA A 58 11.61 7.20 -9.65
N LEU A 59 12.24 6.03 -9.87
CA LEU A 59 11.94 4.79 -9.17
C LEU A 59 11.86 4.91 -7.64
N PRO A 60 12.78 5.59 -6.93
CA PRO A 60 12.68 5.72 -5.48
C PRO A 60 11.41 6.45 -5.02
N GLY A 61 10.97 7.45 -5.79
CA GLY A 61 9.72 8.17 -5.54
C GLY A 61 8.51 7.28 -5.80
N ILE A 62 8.50 6.54 -6.91
CA ILE A 62 7.42 5.62 -7.27
C ILE A 62 7.26 4.53 -6.19
N ILE A 63 8.36 3.91 -5.78
CA ILE A 63 8.36 2.90 -4.70
C ILE A 63 7.81 3.50 -3.41
N THR A 64 8.14 4.75 -3.10
CA THR A 64 7.57 5.45 -1.95
C THR A 64 6.04 5.53 -2.03
N GLY A 65 5.49 5.88 -3.19
CA GLY A 65 4.05 5.94 -3.41
C GLY A 65 3.37 4.59 -3.19
N ILE A 66 3.96 3.53 -3.73
CA ILE A 66 3.46 2.15 -3.53
C ILE A 66 3.46 1.79 -2.05
N ILE A 67 4.53 2.07 -1.33
CA ILE A 67 4.65 1.77 0.10
C ILE A 67 3.62 2.55 0.92
N LEU A 68 3.40 3.84 0.63
CA LEU A 68 2.38 4.64 1.29
C LEU A 68 0.97 4.11 1.01
N GLY A 69 0.69 3.72 -0.23
CA GLY A 69 -0.56 3.08 -0.61
C GLY A 69 -0.83 1.78 0.13
N LEU A 70 0.18 0.90 0.23
CA LEU A 70 0.10 -0.36 0.97
C LEU A 70 -0.09 -0.13 2.48
N GLY A 71 0.64 0.82 3.07
CA GLY A 71 0.50 1.18 4.48
C GLY A 71 -0.91 1.66 4.82
N ARG A 72 -1.52 2.44 3.92
CA ARG A 72 -2.92 2.86 4.05
C ARG A 72 -3.87 1.67 3.93
N ALA A 73 -3.73 0.84 2.91
CA ALA A 73 -4.59 -0.32 2.70
C ALA A 73 -4.58 -1.30 3.88
N ALA A 74 -3.44 -1.45 4.57
CA ALA A 74 -3.31 -2.33 5.73
C ALA A 74 -4.17 -1.91 6.94
N GLY A 75 -4.53 -0.62 7.04
CA GLY A 75 -5.39 -0.09 8.11
C GLY A 75 -6.85 0.10 7.73
N GLU A 76 -7.23 -0.13 6.48
CA GLU A 76 -8.60 0.14 6.01
C GLU A 76 -9.58 -0.91 6.52
N THR A 77 -10.71 -0.46 7.08
CA THR A 77 -11.76 -1.33 7.62
C THR A 77 -13.00 -1.33 6.73
N ALA A 78 -13.45 -0.16 6.28
CA ALA A 78 -14.74 0.00 5.61
C ALA A 78 -14.87 -0.80 4.30
N PRO A 79 -13.93 -0.75 3.35
CA PRO A 79 -14.06 -1.54 2.14
C PRO A 79 -13.97 -3.05 2.42
N ILE A 80 -13.15 -3.46 3.40
CA ILE A 80 -12.98 -4.87 3.77
C ILE A 80 -14.29 -5.45 4.33
N LEU A 81 -15.01 -4.68 5.14
CA LEU A 81 -16.29 -5.05 5.73
C LEU A 81 -17.30 -5.59 4.70
N PHE A 82 -17.37 -4.95 3.53
CA PHE A 82 -18.37 -5.26 2.51
C PHE A 82 -17.89 -6.23 1.44
N THR A 83 -16.58 -6.47 1.33
CA THR A 83 -16.02 -7.16 0.17
C THR A 83 -15.38 -8.51 0.49
N VAL A 84 -14.79 -8.69 1.69
CA VAL A 84 -13.99 -9.89 1.94
C VAL A 84 -14.12 -10.43 3.36
N ALA A 85 -14.52 -9.61 4.34
CA ALA A 85 -14.33 -9.94 5.73
C ALA A 85 -15.35 -10.96 6.25
N ALA A 86 -14.82 -11.99 6.92
CA ALA A 86 -15.56 -12.83 7.85
C ALA A 86 -15.09 -12.56 9.29
N PHE A 87 -16.01 -12.55 10.23
CA PHE A 87 -15.67 -12.36 11.65
C PHE A 87 -14.93 -13.57 12.22
N TYR A 88 -15.36 -14.75 11.84
CA TYR A 88 -14.78 -16.01 12.30
C TYR A 88 -14.74 -17.02 11.14
N LEU A 89 -13.57 -17.58 10.92
CA LEU A 89 -13.36 -18.70 10.00
C LEU A 89 -12.56 -19.79 10.73
N PRO A 90 -13.09 -21.02 10.79
CA PRO A 90 -12.39 -22.14 11.45
C PRO A 90 -11.18 -22.63 10.65
N GLU A 91 -11.14 -22.37 9.35
CA GLU A 91 -10.08 -22.80 8.45
C GLU A 91 -9.50 -21.61 7.70
N LEU A 92 -8.23 -21.74 7.26
CA LEU A 92 -7.60 -20.77 6.37
C LEU A 92 -8.23 -20.84 4.97
N PRO A 93 -8.35 -19.72 4.27
CA PRO A 93 -8.89 -19.69 2.90
C PRO A 93 -8.05 -20.58 1.98
N LYS A 94 -8.72 -21.37 1.16
CA LYS A 94 -8.12 -22.32 0.19
C LYS A 94 -8.20 -21.78 -1.25
N SER A 95 -9.03 -20.76 -1.47
CA SER A 95 -9.25 -20.15 -2.78
C SER A 95 -9.29 -18.63 -2.67
N ILE A 96 -8.97 -17.96 -3.79
CA ILE A 96 -9.13 -16.50 -3.93
C ILE A 96 -10.59 -16.04 -3.87
N PHE A 97 -11.53 -16.97 -4.01
CA PHE A 97 -12.97 -16.71 -3.91
C PHE A 97 -13.51 -16.91 -2.50
N ASP A 98 -12.68 -17.37 -1.56
CA ASP A 98 -13.09 -17.53 -0.17
C ASP A 98 -13.03 -16.18 0.56
N GLN A 99 -13.69 -16.14 1.73
CA GLN A 99 -13.59 -15.04 2.66
C GLN A 99 -12.30 -15.15 3.48
N THR A 100 -11.88 -14.07 4.11
CA THR A 100 -10.75 -14.08 5.05
C THR A 100 -11.05 -13.24 6.28
N MET A 101 -10.34 -13.53 7.35
CA MET A 101 -10.37 -12.70 8.56
C MET A 101 -9.38 -11.53 8.37
N ALA A 102 -9.83 -10.33 8.76
CA ALA A 102 -9.00 -9.14 8.74
C ALA A 102 -8.99 -8.49 10.12
N LEU A 103 -7.81 -8.16 10.63
CA LEU A 103 -7.64 -7.61 11.97
C LEU A 103 -8.39 -6.28 12.18
N PRO A 104 -8.40 -5.33 11.22
CA PRO A 104 -9.19 -4.10 11.34
C PRO A 104 -10.70 -4.38 11.47
N TYR A 105 -11.21 -5.34 10.71
CA TYR A 105 -12.61 -5.74 10.79
C TYR A 105 -12.92 -6.43 12.11
N HIS A 106 -12.05 -7.34 12.56
CA HIS A 106 -12.19 -8.01 13.84
C HIS A 106 -12.27 -7.00 15.00
N LEU A 107 -11.35 -6.02 15.02
CA LEU A 107 -11.38 -4.94 16.00
C LEU A 107 -12.69 -4.17 15.98
N TYR A 108 -13.18 -3.81 14.78
CA TYR A 108 -14.46 -3.12 14.64
C TYR A 108 -15.61 -3.92 15.26
N VAL A 109 -15.71 -5.20 14.96
CA VAL A 109 -16.80 -6.06 15.45
C VAL A 109 -16.74 -6.22 16.97
N ILE A 110 -15.57 -6.52 17.55
CA ILE A 110 -15.45 -6.69 19.01
C ILE A 110 -15.68 -5.38 19.78
N ALA A 111 -15.41 -4.23 19.16
CA ALA A 111 -15.62 -2.93 19.78
C ALA A 111 -17.07 -2.42 19.68
N THR A 112 -17.81 -2.82 18.65
CA THR A 112 -19.12 -2.24 18.36
C THR A 112 -20.30 -3.21 18.39
N GLN A 113 -20.05 -4.50 18.11
CA GLN A 113 -21.12 -5.48 17.88
C GLN A 113 -21.18 -6.59 18.94
N VAL A 114 -20.15 -6.78 19.74
CA VAL A 114 -20.13 -7.82 20.79
C VAL A 114 -20.39 -7.20 22.15
N PRO A 115 -21.61 -7.33 22.71
CA PRO A 115 -21.92 -6.80 24.04
C PRO A 115 -21.08 -7.47 25.13
N GLY A 116 -20.55 -6.69 26.06
CA GLY A 116 -19.81 -7.22 27.21
C GLY A 116 -18.39 -7.68 26.91
N MET A 117 -17.85 -7.42 25.72
CA MET A 117 -16.46 -7.75 25.41
C MET A 117 -15.51 -6.99 26.36
N PRO A 118 -14.58 -7.67 27.05
CA PRO A 118 -13.63 -7.01 27.94
C PRO A 118 -12.79 -5.95 27.21
N LEU A 119 -12.67 -4.77 27.81
CA LEU A 119 -11.86 -3.67 27.26
C LEU A 119 -10.40 -4.06 27.03
N SER A 120 -9.88 -4.98 27.86
CA SER A 120 -8.51 -5.50 27.70
C SER A 120 -8.28 -6.19 26.35
N ILE A 121 -9.29 -6.92 25.85
CA ILE A 121 -9.21 -7.60 24.54
C ILE A 121 -9.30 -6.57 23.41
N GLN A 122 -10.20 -5.58 23.53
CA GLN A 122 -10.35 -4.53 22.53
C GLN A 122 -9.06 -3.70 22.42
N TYR A 123 -8.51 -3.24 23.53
CA TYR A 123 -7.23 -2.48 23.53
C TYR A 123 -6.05 -3.35 23.09
N GLY A 124 -6.01 -4.62 23.49
CA GLY A 124 -4.97 -5.54 23.02
C GLY A 124 -4.96 -5.72 21.53
N THR A 125 -6.15 -5.92 20.92
CA THR A 125 -6.29 -6.04 19.46
C THR A 125 -5.93 -4.75 18.74
N ALA A 126 -6.35 -3.60 19.28
CA ALA A 126 -6.00 -2.29 18.74
C ALA A 126 -4.48 -2.04 18.77
N LEU A 127 -3.83 -2.42 19.87
CA LEU A 127 -2.38 -2.27 20.05
C LEU A 127 -1.61 -3.15 19.07
N VAL A 128 -2.04 -4.39 18.86
CA VAL A 128 -1.44 -5.30 17.86
C VAL A 128 -1.59 -4.74 16.46
N LEU A 129 -2.78 -4.24 16.09
CA LEU A 129 -3.01 -3.62 14.78
C LEU A 129 -2.10 -2.41 14.58
N LEU A 130 -2.05 -1.53 15.56
CA LEU A 130 -1.21 -0.33 15.54
C LEU A 130 0.27 -0.70 15.40
N PHE A 131 0.74 -1.70 16.13
CA PHE A 131 2.12 -2.17 16.05
C PHE A 131 2.45 -2.71 14.65
N ILE A 132 1.55 -3.50 14.04
CA ILE A 132 1.73 -4.02 12.69
C ILE A 132 1.83 -2.88 11.68
N VAL A 133 0.88 -1.93 11.69
CA VAL A 133 0.84 -0.80 10.75
C VAL A 133 2.07 0.10 10.91
N LEU A 134 2.46 0.41 12.15
CA LEU A 134 3.66 1.21 12.42
C LEU A 134 4.94 0.49 11.97
N SER A 135 5.05 -0.81 12.21
CA SER A 135 6.20 -1.60 11.76
C SER A 135 6.33 -1.60 10.24
N PHE A 136 5.22 -1.80 9.53
CA PHE A 136 5.19 -1.71 8.07
C PHE A 136 5.62 -0.33 7.57
N THR A 137 5.07 0.73 8.15
CA THR A 137 5.39 2.12 7.77
C THR A 137 6.85 2.45 8.07
N LEU A 138 7.39 1.96 9.18
CA LEU A 138 8.78 2.18 9.58
C LEU A 138 9.74 1.48 8.61
N VAL A 139 9.51 0.19 8.33
CA VAL A 139 10.32 -0.57 7.34
C VAL A 139 10.28 0.13 5.98
N ALA A 140 9.12 0.55 5.55
CA ALA A 140 8.91 1.28 4.32
C ALA A 140 9.73 2.59 4.27
N THR A 141 9.69 3.36 5.36
CA THR A 141 10.44 4.63 5.48
C THR A 141 11.95 4.40 5.49
N VAL A 142 12.42 3.36 6.14
CA VAL A 142 13.83 2.97 6.14
C VAL A 142 14.29 2.61 4.73
N ILE A 143 13.56 1.75 4.03
CA ILE A 143 13.86 1.36 2.64
C ILE A 143 13.96 2.60 1.75
N ARG A 144 12.95 3.49 1.85
CA ARG A 144 12.94 4.77 1.13
C ARG A 144 14.20 5.60 1.41
N THR A 145 14.55 5.78 2.69
CA THR A 145 15.69 6.61 3.10
C THR A 145 17.01 6.04 2.59
N VAL A 146 17.19 4.72 2.68
CA VAL A 146 18.39 4.04 2.17
C VAL A 146 18.49 4.16 0.65
N MET A 147 17.38 3.99 -0.07
CA MET A 147 17.37 4.13 -1.52
C MET A 147 17.67 5.56 -1.97
N ARG A 148 17.16 6.56 -1.26
CA ARG A 148 17.39 7.98 -1.54
C ARG A 148 18.87 8.34 -1.32
N ARG A 149 19.47 7.96 -0.19
CA ARG A 149 20.88 8.25 0.12
C ARG A 149 21.87 7.66 -0.88
N ARG A 150 21.55 6.53 -1.51
CA ARG A 150 22.40 5.91 -2.53
C ARG A 150 22.43 6.67 -3.86
N ARG A 151 21.59 7.70 -4.03
CA ARG A 151 21.44 8.46 -5.28
C ARG A 151 21.56 9.98 -5.09
N GLU A 152 22.02 10.43 -3.93
CA GLU A 152 22.46 11.82 -3.77
C GLU A 152 23.81 11.96 -4.47
N TRP A 153 23.79 12.74 -5.53
CA TRP A 153 24.94 13.19 -6.35
C TRP A 153 25.61 14.35 -5.64
#